data_38353f2fde994697f646f2b60de8116b
#
_entry.id   38353f2fde994697f646f2b60de8116b
#
_cell.length_a   1.000
_cell.length_b   1.000
_cell.length_c   1.000
_cell.angle_alpha   90.00
_cell.angle_beta   90.00
_cell.angle_gamma   90.00
#
_symmetry.space_group_name_H-M   'P 1'
#
loop_
_entity.id
_entity.type
_entity.pdbx_description
1 polymer ?
#
loop_
_entity_poly.entity_id
_entity_poly.type
_entity_poly.pdbx_seq_one_letter_code
_entity_poly.pdbx_strand_id
1 'polypeptide(L)'
;MRLAVTRDLHLRIAALLLAIVVWFVAGADIKRTQGDTVEKIVTVGLEVRGVAANLIVTAKPKDVELRVRGPRQLVEPLDGSKAKAFVSVAGRGEGEHGVRVQTSVPEGVSVIEVMPASTSVTVEAVVGRDMPVTVALVGFPTEGYIPLPPSSTPRSVTVAGPRSRVETVRSALAQIDVSGVSAAVSRDVAVVPVDGSGGPVEGVSIYPATVRVSVPVELKSGTSPTTDERQGQGAGAAGLPGEGSGELTASSDEGVGLQPRPAPAP
;
A
#
# COMPACT_ATOMS: atom_id res chain seq x y z
N MET A 1 -78.27 66.98 -12.96
CA MET A 1 -77.32 66.24 -12.16
C MET A 1 -76.70 65.02 -12.95
N ARG A 2 -76.22 65.23 -14.19
CA ARG A 2 -75.67 64.15 -15.07
C ARG A 2 -74.39 64.54 -15.80
N LEU A 3 -73.66 65.58 -15.44
CA LEU A 3 -72.47 66.06 -16.15
C LEU A 3 -71.12 65.88 -15.37
N ALA A 4 -71.13 65.34 -14.14
CA ALA A 4 -69.92 65.12 -13.36
C ALA A 4 -69.31 63.72 -13.54
N VAL A 5 -70.09 62.77 -14.05
CA VAL A 5 -69.64 61.36 -14.18
C VAL A 5 -68.67 61.14 -15.34
N THR A 6 -68.73 61.93 -16.39
CA THR A 6 -67.90 61.75 -17.59
C THR A 6 -66.52 62.35 -17.50
N ARG A 7 -66.32 63.34 -16.60
CA ARG A 7 -65.03 64.01 -16.44
C ARG A 7 -63.97 63.13 -15.71
N ASP A 8 -64.45 62.23 -14.84
CA ASP A 8 -63.58 61.34 -14.11
C ASP A 8 -63.36 59.97 -14.78
N LEU A 9 -64.14 59.72 -15.85
CA LEU A 9 -64.05 58.42 -16.59
C LEU A 9 -62.65 58.19 -17.24
N HIS A 10 -62.06 59.28 -17.78
CA HIS A 10 -60.71 59.16 -18.41
C HIS A 10 -59.65 58.91 -17.36
N LEU A 11 -59.77 59.50 -16.16
CA LEU A 11 -58.85 59.25 -15.05
C LEU A 11 -58.99 57.82 -14.54
N ARG A 12 -60.20 57.25 -14.48
CA ARG A 12 -60.42 55.86 -14.08
C ARG A 12 -59.91 54.88 -15.12
N ILE A 13 -60.10 55.16 -16.41
CA ILE A 13 -59.54 54.34 -17.50
C ILE A 13 -58.00 54.40 -17.48
N ALA A 14 -57.43 55.61 -17.30
CA ALA A 14 -55.97 55.76 -17.21
C ALA A 14 -55.41 55.04 -15.99
N ALA A 15 -56.09 55.12 -14.82
CA ALA A 15 -55.67 54.36 -13.63
C ALA A 15 -55.75 52.83 -13.83
N LEU A 16 -56.81 52.37 -14.52
CA LEU A 16 -56.95 50.91 -14.85
C LEU A 16 -55.87 50.45 -15.80
N LEU A 17 -55.59 51.22 -16.84
CA LEU A 17 -54.53 50.92 -17.78
C LEU A 17 -53.14 50.90 -17.10
N LEU A 18 -52.88 51.87 -16.23
CA LEU A 18 -51.65 51.93 -15.43
C LEU A 18 -51.54 50.71 -14.51
N ALA A 19 -52.62 50.31 -13.85
CA ALA A 19 -52.65 49.14 -12.99
C ALA A 19 -52.39 47.84 -13.77
N ILE A 20 -52.96 47.74 -14.99
CA ILE A 20 -52.68 46.58 -15.88
C ILE A 20 -51.23 46.56 -16.32
N VAL A 21 -50.66 47.71 -16.68
CA VAL A 21 -49.24 47.81 -17.07
C VAL A 21 -48.33 47.42 -15.90
N VAL A 22 -48.58 47.97 -14.70
CA VAL A 22 -47.84 47.63 -13.49
C VAL A 22 -47.98 46.15 -13.15
N TRP A 23 -49.19 45.58 -13.25
CA TRP A 23 -49.43 44.17 -13.02
C TRP A 23 -48.69 43.29 -14.05
N PHE A 24 -48.69 43.70 -15.33
CA PHE A 24 -48.00 43.00 -16.40
C PHE A 24 -46.48 43.04 -16.23
N VAL A 25 -45.91 44.20 -15.89
CA VAL A 25 -44.47 44.36 -15.61
C VAL A 25 -44.07 43.57 -14.37
N ALA A 26 -44.83 43.72 -13.27
CA ALA A 26 -44.54 42.96 -12.04
C ALA A 26 -44.72 41.43 -12.26
N GLY A 27 -45.72 41.01 -13.05
CA GLY A 27 -45.90 39.60 -13.39
C GLY A 27 -44.85 39.03 -14.33
N ALA A 28 -44.26 39.86 -15.21
CA ALA A 28 -43.17 39.44 -16.10
C ALA A 28 -41.87 39.24 -15.35
N ASP A 29 -41.56 40.03 -14.33
CA ASP A 29 -40.37 39.88 -13.50
C ASP A 29 -40.43 38.65 -12.59
N ILE A 30 -41.63 38.32 -12.06
CA ILE A 30 -41.82 37.10 -11.24
C ILE A 30 -41.59 35.82 -12.07
N LYS A 31 -42.00 35.80 -13.33
CA LYS A 31 -41.79 34.63 -14.22
C LYS A 31 -40.34 34.48 -14.67
N ARG A 32 -39.56 35.55 -14.71
CA ARG A 32 -38.13 35.48 -15.06
C ARG A 32 -37.25 35.00 -13.91
N THR A 33 -37.67 35.13 -12.66
CA THR A 33 -36.90 34.72 -11.47
C THR A 33 -37.22 33.30 -11.03
N GLN A 34 -38.34 32.71 -11.48
CA GLN A 34 -38.63 31.27 -11.32
C GLN A 34 -38.08 30.46 -12.49
N GLY A 35 -36.78 30.54 -12.70
CA GLY A 35 -36.09 29.53 -13.52
C GLY A 35 -36.44 28.16 -13.00
N ASP A 36 -36.71 27.22 -13.92
CA ASP A 36 -37.04 25.81 -13.66
C ASP A 36 -35.97 25.23 -12.74
N THR A 37 -36.23 25.26 -11.43
CA THR A 37 -35.32 24.82 -10.38
C THR A 37 -35.52 23.33 -10.21
N VAL A 38 -34.45 22.55 -10.40
CA VAL A 38 -34.45 21.10 -10.29
C VAL A 38 -33.52 20.65 -9.17
N GLU A 39 -33.82 19.49 -8.64
CA GLU A 39 -32.96 18.78 -7.71
C GLU A 39 -32.31 17.59 -8.40
N LYS A 40 -31.06 17.32 -8.07
CA LYS A 40 -30.30 16.18 -8.56
C LYS A 40 -29.41 15.63 -7.47
N ILE A 41 -29.23 14.30 -7.44
CA ILE A 41 -28.23 13.63 -6.62
C ILE A 41 -27.00 13.41 -7.47
N VAL A 42 -25.84 13.86 -6.97
CA VAL A 42 -24.55 13.73 -7.65
C VAL A 42 -23.60 13.00 -6.72
N THR A 43 -23.02 11.89 -7.18
CA THR A 43 -21.98 11.16 -6.45
C THR A 43 -20.63 11.79 -6.76
N VAL A 44 -19.89 12.14 -5.71
CA VAL A 44 -18.61 12.84 -5.79
C VAL A 44 -17.57 12.12 -4.96
N GLY A 45 -16.37 11.94 -5.52
CA GLY A 45 -15.23 11.39 -4.78
C GLY A 45 -14.80 12.29 -3.63
N LEU A 46 -14.50 11.68 -2.47
CA LEU A 46 -14.05 12.42 -1.29
C LEU A 46 -12.55 12.66 -1.33
N GLU A 47 -12.14 13.94 -1.32
CA GLU A 47 -10.75 14.36 -1.19
C GLU A 47 -10.41 14.61 0.29
N VAL A 48 -9.19 14.24 0.71
CA VAL A 48 -8.67 14.61 2.03
C VAL A 48 -7.63 15.71 1.88
N ARG A 49 -7.77 16.78 2.66
CA ARG A 49 -6.88 17.94 2.64
C ARG A 49 -6.21 18.18 3.98
N GLY A 50 -5.06 18.82 3.96
CA GLY A 50 -4.35 19.21 5.19
C GLY A 50 -3.62 18.06 5.87
N VAL A 51 -3.27 16.99 5.14
CA VAL A 51 -2.44 15.89 5.66
C VAL A 51 -1.01 16.42 5.82
N ALA A 52 -0.41 16.25 7.01
CA ALA A 52 0.99 16.62 7.24
C ALA A 52 1.94 15.70 6.45
N ALA A 53 3.16 16.20 6.14
CA ALA A 53 4.11 15.51 5.28
C ALA A 53 4.55 14.12 5.78
N ASN A 54 4.49 13.89 7.10
CA ASN A 54 4.84 12.63 7.74
C ASN A 54 3.63 11.72 8.01
N LEU A 55 2.45 12.09 7.52
CA LEU A 55 1.20 11.36 7.73
C LEU A 55 0.62 10.90 6.38
N ILE A 56 -0.15 9.83 6.43
CA ILE A 56 -0.88 9.28 5.28
C ILE A 56 -2.28 8.88 5.70
N VAL A 57 -3.23 8.99 4.78
CA VAL A 57 -4.61 8.52 5.00
C VAL A 57 -4.70 7.06 4.57
N THR A 58 -5.04 6.18 5.49
CA THR A 58 -5.14 4.72 5.26
C THR A 58 -6.58 4.26 5.07
N ALA A 59 -7.54 4.94 5.68
CA ALA A 59 -8.96 4.65 5.49
C ALA A 59 -9.77 5.94 5.36
N LYS A 60 -10.60 5.98 4.32
CA LYS A 60 -11.60 7.01 4.06
C LYS A 60 -12.73 6.43 3.21
N PRO A 61 -13.95 6.96 3.27
CA PRO A 61 -14.99 6.68 2.27
C PRO A 61 -14.53 7.09 0.88
N LYS A 62 -14.93 6.32 -0.13
CA LYS A 62 -14.58 6.62 -1.52
C LYS A 62 -15.41 7.78 -2.05
N ASP A 63 -16.74 7.72 -1.82
CA ASP A 63 -17.72 8.59 -2.45
C ASP A 63 -18.69 9.19 -1.42
N VAL A 64 -19.23 10.33 -1.78
CA VAL A 64 -20.25 11.07 -1.02
C VAL A 64 -21.36 11.48 -1.99
N GLU A 65 -22.61 11.37 -1.57
CA GLU A 65 -23.74 11.81 -2.35
C GLU A 65 -24.13 13.24 -1.94
N LEU A 66 -24.23 14.09 -2.94
CA LEU A 66 -24.66 15.48 -2.78
C LEU A 66 -26.03 15.64 -3.42
N ARG A 67 -27.04 16.06 -2.62
CA ARG A 67 -28.30 16.53 -3.16
C ARG A 67 -28.19 18.03 -3.42
N VAL A 68 -28.23 18.39 -4.68
CA VAL A 68 -28.06 19.76 -5.13
C VAL A 68 -29.36 20.29 -5.74
N ARG A 69 -29.57 21.61 -5.63
CA ARG A 69 -30.72 22.35 -6.19
C ARG A 69 -30.22 23.57 -6.93
N GLY A 70 -30.80 23.86 -8.07
CA GLY A 70 -30.47 25.05 -8.85
C GLY A 70 -31.20 25.09 -10.19
N PRO A 71 -30.92 26.10 -11.02
CA PRO A 71 -31.46 26.20 -12.38
C PRO A 71 -31.12 24.94 -13.17
N ARG A 72 -32.10 24.41 -13.92
CA ARG A 72 -31.96 23.19 -14.73
C ARG A 72 -30.69 23.19 -15.58
N GLN A 73 -30.38 24.32 -16.22
CA GLN A 73 -29.21 24.47 -17.08
C GLN A 73 -27.86 24.25 -16.38
N LEU A 74 -27.79 24.49 -15.04
CA LEU A 74 -26.60 24.29 -14.22
C LEU A 74 -26.57 22.93 -13.56
N VAL A 75 -27.74 22.41 -13.17
CA VAL A 75 -27.85 21.15 -12.41
C VAL A 75 -27.83 19.92 -13.32
N GLU A 76 -28.46 19.99 -14.53
CA GLU A 76 -28.45 18.85 -15.47
C GLU A 76 -27.04 18.40 -15.89
N PRO A 77 -26.13 19.32 -16.32
CA PRO A 77 -24.77 18.96 -16.71
C PRO A 77 -23.81 18.83 -15.50
N LEU A 78 -24.32 18.93 -14.27
CA LEU A 78 -23.49 18.78 -13.07
C LEU A 78 -23.17 17.31 -12.84
N ASP A 79 -21.89 17.01 -12.81
CA ASP A 79 -21.33 15.69 -12.54
C ASP A 79 -20.29 15.78 -11.41
N GLY A 80 -19.72 14.63 -11.03
CA GLY A 80 -18.69 14.54 -9.99
C GLY A 80 -17.38 15.28 -10.31
N SER A 81 -17.19 15.78 -11.54
CA SER A 81 -16.01 16.56 -11.92
C SER A 81 -16.15 18.04 -11.57
N LYS A 82 -17.38 18.55 -11.61
CA LYS A 82 -17.71 19.96 -11.36
C LYS A 82 -18.09 20.25 -9.91
N ALA A 83 -18.59 19.24 -9.19
CA ALA A 83 -18.80 19.30 -7.76
C ALA A 83 -17.64 18.63 -7.03
N LYS A 84 -17.20 19.19 -5.92
CA LYS A 84 -16.12 18.64 -5.08
C LYS A 84 -16.58 18.45 -3.66
N ALA A 85 -16.24 17.31 -3.08
CA ALA A 85 -16.40 17.05 -1.66
C ALA A 85 -15.01 16.83 -1.04
N PHE A 86 -14.76 17.45 0.10
CA PHE A 86 -13.48 17.28 0.79
C PHE A 86 -13.64 17.32 2.30
N VAL A 87 -12.70 16.72 2.98
CA VAL A 87 -12.55 16.79 4.44
C VAL A 87 -11.17 17.33 4.77
N SER A 88 -11.07 18.07 5.89
CA SER A 88 -9.81 18.60 6.37
C SER A 88 -9.36 17.87 7.61
N VAL A 89 -8.12 17.37 7.58
CA VAL A 89 -7.41 16.77 8.71
C VAL A 89 -6.25 17.66 9.19
N ALA A 90 -6.27 18.93 8.81
CA ALA A 90 -5.25 19.89 9.21
C ALA A 90 -5.10 19.96 10.73
N GLY A 91 -3.87 19.88 11.24
CA GLY A 91 -3.55 19.91 12.66
C GLY A 91 -3.94 18.65 13.43
N ARG A 92 -4.40 17.58 12.77
CA ARG A 92 -4.70 16.30 13.39
C ARG A 92 -3.48 15.38 13.31
N GLY A 93 -3.23 14.63 14.39
CA GLY A 93 -2.16 13.62 14.46
C GLY A 93 -2.62 12.27 13.94
N GLU A 94 -1.89 11.21 14.32
CA GLU A 94 -2.26 9.82 14.07
C GLU A 94 -3.57 9.46 14.77
N GLY A 95 -4.34 8.56 14.16
CA GLY A 95 -5.56 8.00 14.73
C GLY A 95 -6.77 8.14 13.81
N GLU A 96 -7.91 7.74 14.35
CA GLU A 96 -9.20 7.86 13.69
C GLU A 96 -9.86 9.19 14.06
N HIS A 97 -10.27 9.95 13.05
CA HIS A 97 -10.84 11.27 13.21
C HIS A 97 -12.20 11.37 12.53
N GLY A 98 -13.23 11.67 13.33
CA GLY A 98 -14.52 12.10 12.82
C GLY A 98 -14.41 13.52 12.24
N VAL A 99 -14.69 13.68 10.95
CA VAL A 99 -14.57 14.95 10.22
C VAL A 99 -15.85 15.24 9.43
N ARG A 100 -16.22 16.51 9.37
CA ARG A 100 -17.37 16.95 8.58
C ARG A 100 -16.97 17.07 7.11
N VAL A 101 -17.83 16.61 6.23
CA VAL A 101 -17.68 16.78 4.79
C VAL A 101 -17.99 18.22 4.41
N GLN A 102 -17.06 18.85 3.70
CA GLN A 102 -17.21 20.16 3.09
C GLN A 102 -17.39 19.99 1.59
N THR A 103 -18.17 20.88 0.99
CA THR A 103 -18.52 20.79 -0.43
C THR A 103 -18.21 22.09 -1.13
N SER A 104 -17.87 22.00 -2.40
CA SER A 104 -17.72 23.12 -3.30
C SER A 104 -18.48 22.81 -4.58
N VAL A 105 -19.45 23.66 -4.92
CA VAL A 105 -20.27 23.55 -6.12
C VAL A 105 -20.18 24.85 -6.92
N PRO A 106 -20.52 24.87 -8.22
CA PRO A 106 -20.55 26.06 -9.05
C PRO A 106 -21.56 27.11 -8.53
N GLU A 107 -21.31 28.36 -8.86
CA GLU A 107 -22.23 29.46 -8.55
C GLU A 107 -23.63 29.22 -9.14
N GLY A 108 -24.66 29.56 -8.36
CA GLY A 108 -26.05 29.33 -8.74
C GLY A 108 -26.60 27.93 -8.39
N VAL A 109 -25.76 27.02 -7.88
CA VAL A 109 -26.18 25.74 -7.35
C VAL A 109 -26.06 25.74 -5.84
N SER A 110 -27.07 25.25 -5.14
CA SER A 110 -27.08 25.09 -3.68
C SER A 110 -27.05 23.62 -3.30
N VAL A 111 -26.24 23.28 -2.29
CA VAL A 111 -26.25 21.92 -1.69
C VAL A 111 -27.33 21.90 -0.61
N ILE A 112 -28.30 21.00 -0.75
CA ILE A 112 -29.40 20.81 0.21
C ILE A 112 -28.98 19.82 1.28
N GLU A 113 -28.30 18.74 0.85
CA GLU A 113 -27.94 17.61 1.72
C GLU A 113 -26.65 16.96 1.27
N VAL A 114 -25.88 16.48 2.24
CA VAL A 114 -24.63 15.75 2.04
C VAL A 114 -24.75 14.43 2.78
N MET A 115 -24.63 13.31 2.08
CA MET A 115 -24.70 11.97 2.67
C MET A 115 -23.41 11.17 2.41
N PRO A 116 -22.68 10.79 3.47
CA PRO A 116 -22.83 11.18 4.87
C PRO A 116 -22.36 12.63 5.15
N ALA A 117 -22.99 13.33 6.09
CA ALA A 117 -22.60 14.69 6.47
C ALA A 117 -21.26 14.76 7.24
N SER A 118 -20.90 13.65 7.88
CA SER A 118 -19.61 13.45 8.56
C SER A 118 -19.12 12.04 8.32
N THR A 119 -17.80 11.86 8.35
CA THR A 119 -17.17 10.57 8.09
C THR A 119 -15.96 10.37 8.98
N SER A 120 -15.56 9.12 9.15
CA SER A 120 -14.32 8.77 9.81
C SER A 120 -13.18 8.66 8.80
N VAL A 121 -12.03 9.26 9.14
CA VAL A 121 -10.80 9.20 8.37
C VAL A 121 -9.69 8.72 9.29
N THR A 122 -9.01 7.64 8.90
CA THR A 122 -7.86 7.12 9.62
C THR A 122 -6.58 7.69 9.03
N VAL A 123 -5.78 8.29 9.91
CA VAL A 123 -4.49 8.89 9.58
C VAL A 123 -3.41 8.16 10.33
N GLU A 124 -2.36 7.73 9.63
CA GLU A 124 -1.21 7.02 10.21
C GLU A 124 0.09 7.73 9.89
N ALA A 125 1.11 7.54 10.76
CA ALA A 125 2.46 7.98 10.44
C ALA A 125 3.07 7.15 9.32
N VAL A 126 3.79 7.83 8.45
CA VAL A 126 4.70 7.17 7.51
C VAL A 126 5.99 6.85 8.25
N VAL A 127 6.29 5.56 8.36
CA VAL A 127 7.51 5.07 9.01
C VAL A 127 8.39 4.33 8.01
N GLY A 128 9.72 4.41 8.21
CA GLY A 128 10.70 3.63 7.46
C GLY A 128 11.34 2.59 8.40
N ARG A 129 11.52 1.37 7.90
CA ARG A 129 12.20 0.31 8.64
C ARG A 129 13.10 -0.50 7.72
N ASP A 130 14.32 -0.79 8.20
CA ASP A 130 15.23 -1.66 7.48
C ASP A 130 14.85 -3.12 7.66
N MET A 131 14.69 -3.82 6.54
CA MET A 131 14.30 -5.21 6.49
C MET A 131 15.39 -6.05 5.81
N PRO A 132 15.72 -7.24 6.34
CA PRO A 132 16.68 -8.12 5.69
C PRO A 132 16.12 -8.64 4.35
N VAL A 133 17.02 -8.77 3.37
CA VAL A 133 16.70 -9.39 2.10
C VAL A 133 16.85 -10.90 2.22
N THR A 134 15.76 -11.63 1.97
CA THR A 134 15.73 -13.09 1.87
C THR A 134 15.71 -13.47 0.40
N VAL A 135 16.67 -14.31 -0.01
CA VAL A 135 16.73 -14.80 -1.39
C VAL A 135 16.07 -16.16 -1.49
N ALA A 136 15.08 -16.27 -2.36
CA ALA A 136 14.48 -17.56 -2.72
C ALA A 136 14.95 -18.00 -4.11
N LEU A 137 15.43 -19.25 -4.19
CA LEU A 137 15.81 -19.89 -5.44
C LEU A 137 14.58 -20.55 -6.06
N VAL A 138 14.35 -20.32 -7.35
CA VAL A 138 13.29 -20.94 -8.14
C VAL A 138 13.92 -21.83 -9.19
N GLY A 139 13.36 -23.05 -9.37
CA GLY A 139 13.88 -24.02 -10.32
C GLY A 139 15.07 -24.85 -9.79
N PHE A 140 15.68 -25.59 -10.69
CA PHE A 140 16.80 -26.46 -10.39
C PHE A 140 17.97 -26.21 -11.36
N PRO A 141 19.22 -26.17 -10.87
CA PRO A 141 20.41 -26.13 -11.74
C PRO A 141 20.46 -27.31 -12.70
N THR A 142 21.38 -27.25 -13.67
CA THR A 142 21.70 -28.37 -14.55
C THR A 142 22.07 -29.58 -13.72
N GLU A 143 21.71 -30.77 -14.19
CA GLU A 143 22.06 -32.05 -13.55
C GLU A 143 23.55 -32.12 -13.24
N GLY A 144 23.90 -32.57 -12.06
CA GLY A 144 25.28 -32.59 -11.57
C GLY A 144 25.76 -31.30 -10.90
N TYR A 145 24.93 -30.26 -10.82
CA TYR A 145 25.27 -29.00 -10.16
C TYR A 145 24.39 -28.75 -8.95
N ILE A 146 24.95 -28.11 -7.92
CA ILE A 146 24.23 -27.66 -6.70
C ILE A 146 24.42 -26.16 -6.49
N PRO A 147 23.36 -25.43 -6.13
CA PRO A 147 23.49 -24.03 -5.76
C PRO A 147 24.04 -23.93 -4.34
N LEU A 148 25.00 -23.06 -4.13
CA LEU A 148 25.47 -22.68 -2.82
C LEU A 148 24.57 -21.54 -2.23
N PRO A 149 24.70 -21.22 -0.94
CA PRO A 149 23.93 -20.16 -0.31
C PRO A 149 24.03 -18.85 -1.09
N PRO A 150 22.91 -18.26 -1.48
CA PRO A 150 22.88 -17.01 -2.23
C PRO A 150 23.30 -15.84 -1.36
N SER A 151 23.81 -14.78 -1.98
CA SER A 151 24.09 -13.50 -1.34
C SER A 151 23.37 -12.37 -2.05
N SER A 152 22.98 -11.34 -1.31
CA SER A 152 22.37 -10.11 -1.87
C SER A 152 23.20 -8.88 -1.54
N THR A 153 23.23 -7.93 -2.44
CA THR A 153 23.84 -6.60 -2.23
C THR A 153 22.86 -5.53 -2.69
N PRO A 154 22.35 -4.67 -1.79
CA PRO A 154 22.56 -4.69 -0.33
C PRO A 154 21.89 -5.90 0.37
N ARG A 155 22.28 -6.17 1.62
CA ARG A 155 21.68 -7.23 2.45
C ARG A 155 20.38 -6.83 3.12
N SER A 156 20.12 -5.53 3.20
CA SER A 156 18.89 -4.96 3.75
C SER A 156 18.37 -3.88 2.83
N VAL A 157 17.08 -3.66 2.87
CA VAL A 157 16.37 -2.60 2.14
C VAL A 157 15.45 -1.85 3.12
N THR A 158 15.24 -0.57 2.88
CA THR A 158 14.31 0.24 3.68
C THR A 158 12.90 0.09 3.12
N VAL A 159 11.98 -0.34 3.97
CA VAL A 159 10.54 -0.41 3.66
C VAL A 159 9.87 0.77 4.34
N ALA A 160 9.19 1.61 3.57
CA ALA A 160 8.50 2.81 4.05
C ALA A 160 7.01 2.80 3.69
N GLY A 161 6.16 3.24 4.62
CA GLY A 161 4.71 3.28 4.42
C GLY A 161 3.94 3.53 5.70
N PRO A 162 2.61 3.34 5.69
CA PRO A 162 1.80 3.42 6.90
C PRO A 162 2.33 2.49 7.97
N ARG A 163 2.37 2.97 9.23
CA ARG A 163 2.90 2.20 10.37
C ARG A 163 2.31 0.79 10.43
N SER A 164 0.99 0.66 10.32
CA SER A 164 0.28 -0.62 10.39
C SER A 164 0.76 -1.61 9.31
N ARG A 165 1.06 -1.12 8.12
CA ARG A 165 1.54 -1.94 7.01
C ARG A 165 3.00 -2.35 7.18
N VAL A 166 3.86 -1.40 7.57
CA VAL A 166 5.29 -1.68 7.79
C VAL A 166 5.50 -2.69 8.93
N GLU A 167 4.66 -2.65 9.97
CA GLU A 167 4.71 -3.60 11.09
C GLU A 167 4.36 -5.04 10.69
N THR A 168 3.57 -5.25 9.63
CA THR A 168 3.27 -6.60 9.12
C THR A 168 4.40 -7.20 8.30
N VAL A 169 5.28 -6.36 7.71
CA VAL A 169 6.41 -6.84 6.92
C VAL A 169 7.43 -7.55 7.83
N ARG A 170 7.86 -8.75 7.43
CA ARG A 170 8.88 -9.53 8.14
C ARG A 170 10.21 -9.57 7.41
N SER A 171 10.18 -9.63 6.10
CA SER A 171 11.39 -9.61 5.26
C SER A 171 11.09 -9.08 3.87
N ALA A 172 12.14 -8.81 3.14
CA ALA A 172 12.11 -8.42 1.74
C ALA A 172 12.56 -9.62 0.88
N LEU A 173 11.63 -10.18 0.09
CA LEU A 173 11.88 -11.40 -0.70
C LEU A 173 12.41 -11.03 -2.08
N ALA A 174 13.57 -11.58 -2.46
CA ALA A 174 14.13 -11.55 -3.80
C ALA A 174 14.12 -12.96 -4.39
N GLN A 175 13.43 -13.18 -5.51
CA GLN A 175 13.34 -14.49 -6.16
C GLN A 175 14.24 -14.52 -7.38
N ILE A 176 15.15 -15.51 -7.46
CA ILE A 176 16.03 -15.71 -8.60
C ILE A 176 15.84 -17.12 -9.17
N ASP A 177 15.65 -17.17 -10.50
CA ASP A 177 15.55 -18.44 -11.23
C ASP A 177 16.93 -18.98 -11.54
N VAL A 178 17.17 -20.20 -11.09
CA VAL A 178 18.43 -20.98 -11.30
C VAL A 178 18.21 -22.17 -12.22
N SER A 179 17.09 -22.24 -12.94
CA SER A 179 16.80 -23.36 -13.86
C SER A 179 17.85 -23.49 -14.95
N GLY A 180 18.43 -24.70 -15.10
CA GLY A 180 19.39 -25.01 -16.13
C GLY A 180 20.76 -24.31 -16.02
N VAL A 181 21.06 -23.74 -14.84
CA VAL A 181 22.32 -23.04 -14.60
C VAL A 181 23.43 -24.02 -14.26
N SER A 182 24.59 -23.86 -14.90
CA SER A 182 25.82 -24.66 -14.68
C SER A 182 27.02 -23.87 -14.18
N ALA A 183 26.82 -22.54 -13.94
CA ALA A 183 27.86 -21.64 -13.44
C ALA A 183 27.24 -20.60 -12.49
N ALA A 184 28.09 -19.86 -11.76
CA ALA A 184 27.63 -18.80 -10.87
C ALA A 184 26.78 -17.75 -11.62
N VAL A 185 25.64 -17.38 -11.04
CA VAL A 185 24.71 -16.38 -11.59
C VAL A 185 24.68 -15.15 -10.70
N SER A 186 24.75 -13.97 -11.33
CA SER A 186 24.56 -12.71 -10.66
C SER A 186 23.57 -11.85 -11.47
N ARG A 187 22.45 -11.45 -10.85
CA ARG A 187 21.39 -10.66 -11.50
C ARG A 187 20.82 -9.63 -10.54
N ASP A 188 20.33 -8.53 -11.11
CA ASP A 188 19.52 -7.55 -10.38
C ASP A 188 18.07 -8.06 -10.35
N VAL A 189 17.53 -8.21 -9.14
CA VAL A 189 16.23 -8.83 -8.87
C VAL A 189 15.36 -7.84 -8.11
N ALA A 190 14.10 -7.73 -8.51
CA ALA A 190 13.11 -6.93 -7.78
C ALA A 190 12.82 -7.54 -6.40
N VAL A 191 12.66 -6.68 -5.42
CA VAL A 191 12.39 -7.06 -4.03
C VAL A 191 10.91 -6.82 -3.71
N VAL A 192 10.28 -7.82 -3.09
CA VAL A 192 8.87 -7.77 -2.67
C VAL A 192 8.80 -7.84 -1.15
N PRO A 193 8.10 -6.93 -0.47
CA PRO A 193 7.90 -7.01 0.97
C PRO A 193 6.94 -8.13 1.28
N VAL A 194 7.30 -9.01 2.20
CA VAL A 194 6.45 -10.14 2.60
C VAL A 194 6.18 -10.16 4.10
N ASP A 195 5.02 -10.66 4.47
CA ASP A 195 4.59 -10.87 5.84
C ASP A 195 5.15 -12.18 6.43
N GLY A 196 4.72 -12.53 7.65
CA GLY A 196 5.14 -13.75 8.32
C GLY A 196 4.65 -15.05 7.68
N SER A 197 3.67 -14.99 6.78
CA SER A 197 3.15 -16.13 6.01
C SER A 197 3.79 -16.26 4.62
N GLY A 198 4.63 -15.29 4.23
CA GLY A 198 5.23 -15.21 2.90
C GLY A 198 4.35 -14.51 1.86
N GLY A 199 3.21 -13.95 2.26
CA GLY A 199 2.33 -13.16 1.40
C GLY A 199 2.89 -11.76 1.13
N PRO A 200 2.67 -11.19 -0.08
CA PRO A 200 3.11 -9.84 -0.39
C PRO A 200 2.33 -8.81 0.41
N VAL A 201 3.02 -7.80 0.93
CA VAL A 201 2.41 -6.66 1.63
C VAL A 201 2.30 -5.47 0.68
N GLU A 202 1.07 -5.06 0.38
CA GLU A 202 0.78 -3.92 -0.47
C GLU A 202 0.72 -2.61 0.30
N GLY A 203 0.89 -1.47 -0.42
CA GLY A 203 0.78 -0.13 0.16
C GLY A 203 2.02 0.33 0.92
N VAL A 204 3.16 -0.32 0.70
CA VAL A 204 4.48 0.10 1.17
C VAL A 204 5.43 0.33 0.00
N SER A 205 6.43 1.17 0.19
CA SER A 205 7.49 1.44 -0.77
C SER A 205 8.79 0.80 -0.29
N ILE A 206 9.61 0.30 -1.22
CA ILE A 206 10.92 -0.31 -0.90
C ILE A 206 12.03 0.49 -1.57
N TYR A 207 13.10 0.73 -0.83
CA TYR A 207 14.30 1.36 -1.38
C TYR A 207 15.58 0.65 -0.89
N PRO A 208 16.47 0.23 -1.82
CA PRO A 208 16.26 0.17 -3.27
C PRO A 208 15.21 -0.89 -3.67
N ALA A 209 14.51 -0.66 -4.80
CA ALA A 209 13.49 -1.58 -5.31
C ALA A 209 14.09 -2.86 -5.93
N THR A 210 15.38 -2.85 -6.27
CA THR A 210 16.12 -3.98 -6.81
C THR A 210 17.40 -4.21 -6.02
N VAL A 211 17.79 -5.46 -5.89
CA VAL A 211 19.06 -5.87 -5.26
C VAL A 211 19.82 -6.80 -6.20
N ARG A 212 21.14 -6.73 -6.15
CA ARG A 212 21.97 -7.68 -6.87
C ARG A 212 22.08 -8.97 -6.09
N VAL A 213 21.57 -10.06 -6.66
CA VAL A 213 21.64 -11.42 -6.09
C VAL A 213 22.71 -12.19 -6.81
N SER A 214 23.63 -12.82 -6.05
CA SER A 214 24.65 -13.71 -6.54
C SER A 214 24.47 -15.12 -5.96
N VAL A 215 24.39 -16.09 -6.84
CA VAL A 215 24.22 -17.50 -6.49
C VAL A 215 25.43 -18.26 -7.06
N PRO A 216 26.41 -18.67 -6.23
CA PRO A 216 27.46 -19.57 -6.66
C PRO A 216 26.88 -20.95 -6.94
N VAL A 217 27.44 -21.67 -7.93
CA VAL A 217 27.00 -23.00 -8.30
C VAL A 217 28.26 -23.88 -8.43
N GLU A 218 28.22 -25.03 -7.79
CA GLU A 218 29.33 -25.99 -7.82
C GLU A 218 28.91 -27.35 -8.39
N LEU A 219 29.86 -28.08 -8.98
CA LEU A 219 29.64 -29.47 -9.36
C LEU A 219 29.39 -30.31 -8.10
N LYS A 220 28.33 -31.10 -8.11
CA LYS A 220 28.08 -32.09 -7.09
C LYS A 220 29.22 -33.13 -7.17
N SER A 221 30.16 -33.05 -6.21
CA SER A 221 31.23 -34.10 -6.11
C SER A 221 30.56 -35.45 -5.97
N GLY A 222 30.64 -36.26 -7.01
CA GLY A 222 30.09 -37.60 -6.99
C GLY A 222 30.68 -38.36 -5.81
N THR A 223 29.86 -38.99 -5.01
CA THR A 223 30.29 -40.07 -4.13
C THR A 223 30.99 -41.09 -5.02
N SER A 224 32.32 -41.18 -4.90
CA SER A 224 33.08 -42.23 -5.59
C SER A 224 32.38 -43.54 -5.28
N PRO A 225 32.02 -44.34 -6.29
CA PRO A 225 31.51 -45.67 -6.01
C PRO A 225 32.60 -46.40 -5.23
N THR A 226 32.28 -46.88 -4.05
CA THR A 226 33.12 -47.84 -3.32
C THR A 226 33.31 -49.02 -4.27
N THR A 227 34.51 -49.11 -4.85
CA THR A 227 34.92 -50.28 -5.60
C THR A 227 34.96 -51.41 -4.60
N ASP A 228 33.89 -52.19 -4.57
CA ASP A 228 33.89 -53.54 -3.93
C ASP A 228 34.74 -54.42 -4.78
N GLU A 229 36.05 -54.37 -4.54
CA GLU A 229 37.00 -55.34 -5.07
C GLU A 229 36.85 -56.69 -4.32
N ARG A 230 35.80 -57.41 -4.71
CA ARG A 230 35.82 -58.85 -4.57
C ARG A 230 36.82 -59.39 -5.54
N GLN A 231 38.06 -59.54 -5.13
CA GLN A 231 38.95 -60.57 -5.70
C GLN A 231 39.04 -61.75 -4.74
N GLY A 232 38.28 -62.71 -5.11
CA GLY A 232 38.43 -64.07 -4.56
C GLY A 232 39.61 -64.80 -5.14
N GLN A 233 40.13 -65.61 -4.30
CA GLN A 233 40.84 -66.88 -4.62
C GLN A 233 42.31 -66.84 -5.04
N GLY A 234 43.10 -67.40 -4.19
CA GLY A 234 44.41 -67.90 -4.49
C GLY A 234 45.10 -68.57 -3.29
N ALA A 235 44.94 -69.83 -3.16
CA ALA A 235 45.52 -70.72 -2.15
C ALA A 235 47.06 -70.67 -2.09
N GLY A 236 47.63 -70.93 -0.89
CA GLY A 236 49.03 -71.37 -0.82
C GLY A 236 49.73 -71.08 0.50
N ALA A 237 49.64 -72.05 1.40
CA ALA A 237 50.67 -72.73 2.24
C ALA A 237 51.69 -71.90 3.05
N ALA A 238 51.69 -72.19 4.34
CA ALA A 238 52.83 -72.59 5.22
C ALA A 238 53.86 -71.55 5.68
N GLY A 239 53.94 -71.43 7.01
CA GLY A 239 55.14 -70.92 7.69
C GLY A 239 54.88 -70.23 9.02
N LEU A 240 54.84 -70.95 10.14
CA LEU A 240 55.06 -70.52 11.52
C LEU A 240 56.57 -70.48 11.80
N PRO A 241 57.06 -70.01 13.01
CA PRO A 241 56.68 -68.96 13.93
C PRO A 241 57.84 -68.04 14.33
N GLY A 242 57.64 -67.04 15.11
CA GLY A 242 58.68 -66.21 15.72
C GLY A 242 58.15 -65.29 16.81
N GLU A 243 58.44 -65.70 18.02
CA GLU A 243 58.25 -65.03 19.28
C GLU A 243 58.97 -63.65 19.38
N GLY A 244 58.48 -62.78 20.29
CA GLY A 244 59.21 -61.61 20.78
C GLY A 244 58.33 -60.61 21.43
N SER A 245 57.93 -60.80 22.59
CA SER A 245 58.07 -60.18 23.94
C SER A 245 58.55 -58.73 23.96
N GLY A 246 57.88 -57.94 24.77
CA GLY A 246 58.37 -56.64 25.31
C GLY A 246 57.28 -55.67 25.34
N GLU A 247 56.46 -55.61 26.38
CA GLU A 247 56.62 -55.06 27.75
C GLU A 247 56.47 -53.54 27.81
N LEU A 248 55.32 -53.14 28.42
CA LEU A 248 55.11 -52.13 29.42
C LEU A 248 55.85 -50.77 29.35
N THR A 249 55.14 -49.68 29.35
CA THR A 249 55.09 -48.83 30.53
C THR A 249 53.96 -47.76 30.41
N ALA A 250 53.27 -47.68 31.52
CA ALA A 250 52.28 -46.61 31.88
C ALA A 250 53.00 -45.31 32.28
N SER A 251 52.30 -44.21 32.20
CA SER A 251 52.28 -43.11 33.22
C SER A 251 51.40 -41.99 32.63
N SER A 252 50.18 -41.74 33.19
CA SER A 252 49.89 -40.78 34.25
C SER A 252 50.40 -39.36 33.99
N ASP A 253 49.58 -38.34 33.86
CA ASP A 253 49.11 -37.53 34.95
C ASP A 253 48.47 -36.23 34.48
N GLU A 254 47.33 -35.89 35.04
CA GLU A 254 46.76 -34.65 35.59
C GLU A 254 47.06 -33.28 34.97
N GLY A 255 45.97 -32.48 34.99
CA GLY A 255 45.99 -31.02 35.06
C GLY A 255 44.77 -30.32 34.46
N VAL A 256 43.62 -30.41 35.02
CA VAL A 256 42.90 -29.43 35.86
C VAL A 256 43.21 -27.97 35.51
N GLY A 257 42.22 -27.27 35.02
CA GLY A 257 42.23 -25.83 34.85
C GLY A 257 40.82 -25.29 34.57
N LEU A 258 40.09 -25.08 35.67
CA LEU A 258 38.80 -24.35 35.74
C LEU A 258 38.93 -22.86 35.35
N GLN A 259 37.99 -22.37 34.54
CA GLN A 259 37.21 -21.13 34.66
C GLN A 259 37.93 -19.80 34.93
N PRO A 260 37.26 -18.59 34.73
CA PRO A 260 35.83 -18.32 34.65
C PRO A 260 35.39 -17.27 33.56
N ARG A 261 34.06 -17.21 33.37
CA ARG A 261 33.28 -16.10 32.81
C ARG A 261 33.46 -14.78 33.60
N PRO A 262 33.18 -13.64 32.96
CA PRO A 262 32.44 -12.61 33.64
C PRO A 262 31.11 -12.27 32.95
N ALA A 263 30.14 -12.00 33.83
CA ALA A 263 28.80 -11.56 33.58
C ALA A 263 28.70 -10.05 33.35
N PRO A 264 27.46 -9.52 32.97
CA PRO A 264 27.24 -8.18 32.46
C PRO A 264 26.88 -7.18 33.55
N ALA A 265 27.05 -5.91 33.28
CA ALA A 265 26.26 -4.79 33.81
C ALA A 265 26.87 -3.43 33.43
N PRO A 266 26.15 -2.32 33.58
CA PRO A 266 24.71 -2.09 33.71
C PRO A 266 24.08 -1.45 32.48
#